data_b6ead4e4bcce3c81acb55713472de44f
#
_entry.id   b6ead4e4bcce3c81acb55713472de44f
#
_cell.length_a   1.000
_cell.length_b   1.000
_cell.length_c   1.000
_cell.angle_alpha   90.00
_cell.angle_beta   90.00
_cell.angle_gamma   90.00
#
_symmetry.space_group_name_H-M   'P 1'
#
loop_
_entity.id
_entity.type
_entity.pdbx_description
1 polymer ?
#
loop_
_entity_poly.entity_id
_entity_poly.type
_entity_poly.pdbx_seq_one_letter_code
_entity_poly.pdbx_strand_id
1 'polypeptide(L)'
;MSRIATSPAVLRQLLSASLRVTPAGSVEILDAAQLRQSGAATIAWTAAFSTDEATVAAAQWLARATAVAAGIQSASIAPLYAARANGAYEWLTVPALNLRSQVFEMSRTALETAAAMDGAALIFELARSEQTYTFQRPADYATSVLCGAIAAGWRGPVFIQGDHYQFVAKKYATDPEGVAAEIARACRLAVDAGYRNIDIDASTLVDLALPTVQEQQRVNAVRTAEAVALVRELEPAGLEISMGGEIGEVGHQNSTAEELAAYLDEFDVALASRSAGARGLRKVSVQTGTSHGGVPLPGGGVAEVALDFTVLKELGELARARGLAGAVQHGASTLPEDLFHRFPEVG
;
A
#
# COMPACT_ATOMS: atom_id res chain seq x y z
N MET A 1 -28.45 13.99 1.18
CA MET A 1 -28.00 12.75 1.86
C MET A 1 -27.72 11.71 0.81
N SER A 2 -26.56 11.07 0.84
CA SER A 2 -26.25 9.93 0.00
C SER A 2 -27.22 8.78 0.34
N ARG A 3 -27.71 8.07 -0.69
CA ARG A 3 -28.63 6.95 -0.50
C ARG A 3 -27.90 5.66 -0.88
N ILE A 4 -28.04 4.64 -0.06
CA ILE A 4 -27.52 3.30 -0.36
C ILE A 4 -28.50 2.64 -1.35
N ALA A 5 -27.98 2.19 -2.50
CA ALA A 5 -28.80 1.50 -3.48
C ALA A 5 -29.01 0.04 -3.07
N THR A 6 -30.23 -0.45 -3.34
CA THR A 6 -30.65 -1.83 -3.04
C THR A 6 -30.62 -2.75 -4.27
N SER A 7 -30.35 -2.20 -5.44
CA SER A 7 -30.16 -2.93 -6.68
C SER A 7 -29.32 -2.12 -7.67
N PRO A 8 -28.69 -2.74 -8.70
CA PRO A 8 -27.95 -2.01 -9.75
C PRO A 8 -28.83 -1.01 -10.50
N ALA A 9 -30.12 -1.29 -10.65
CA ALA A 9 -31.06 -0.38 -11.30
C ALA A 9 -31.30 0.88 -10.45
N VAL A 10 -31.48 0.73 -9.13
CA VAL A 10 -31.60 1.85 -8.19
C VAL A 10 -30.32 2.67 -8.16
N LEU A 11 -29.14 2.02 -8.16
CA LEU A 11 -27.86 2.72 -8.21
C LEU A 11 -27.76 3.60 -9.47
N ARG A 12 -28.09 3.05 -10.62
CA ARG A 12 -28.13 3.80 -11.89
C ARG A 12 -29.09 4.98 -11.84
N GLN A 13 -30.28 4.80 -11.26
CA GLN A 13 -31.26 5.87 -11.11
C GLN A 13 -30.76 6.99 -10.18
N LEU A 14 -30.15 6.64 -9.03
CA LEU A 14 -29.60 7.63 -8.10
C LEU A 14 -28.48 8.49 -8.71
N LEU A 15 -27.73 7.92 -9.65
CA LEU A 15 -26.60 8.58 -10.28
C LEU A 15 -26.94 9.22 -11.65
N SER A 16 -28.16 9.05 -12.14
CA SER A 16 -28.56 9.43 -13.52
C SER A 16 -28.38 10.91 -13.88
N ALA A 17 -28.39 11.79 -12.89
CA ALA A 17 -28.13 13.20 -13.10
C ALA A 17 -26.63 13.56 -13.14
N SER A 18 -25.77 12.74 -12.55
CA SER A 18 -24.34 13.00 -12.45
C SER A 18 -23.48 12.20 -13.43
N LEU A 19 -23.93 11.00 -13.83
CA LEU A 19 -23.19 10.13 -14.75
C LEU A 19 -24.12 9.26 -15.59
N ARG A 20 -23.58 8.78 -16.72
CA ARG A 20 -24.23 7.83 -17.61
C ARG A 20 -23.26 6.71 -17.98
N VAL A 21 -23.73 5.46 -17.93
CA VAL A 21 -23.02 4.31 -18.49
C VAL A 21 -23.36 4.23 -19.97
N THR A 22 -22.33 4.26 -20.82
CA THR A 22 -22.50 4.16 -22.27
C THR A 22 -22.75 2.73 -22.73
N PRO A 23 -23.32 2.51 -23.92
CA PRO A 23 -23.45 1.16 -24.49
C PRO A 23 -22.10 0.42 -24.66
N ALA A 24 -21.01 1.15 -24.81
CA ALA A 24 -19.67 0.59 -24.89
C ALA A 24 -19.06 0.18 -23.53
N GLY A 25 -19.80 0.35 -22.42
CA GLY A 25 -19.35 -0.03 -21.09
C GLY A 25 -18.36 0.98 -20.48
N SER A 26 -18.35 2.23 -20.91
CA SER A 26 -17.62 3.34 -20.30
C SER A 26 -18.57 4.25 -19.51
N VAL A 27 -18.01 5.14 -18.69
CA VAL A 27 -18.75 6.16 -17.94
C VAL A 27 -18.54 7.53 -18.55
N GLU A 28 -19.63 8.27 -18.70
CA GLU A 28 -19.64 9.68 -19.06
C GLU A 28 -20.12 10.49 -17.85
N ILE A 29 -19.35 11.51 -17.48
CA ILE A 29 -19.70 12.43 -16.40
C ILE A 29 -20.56 13.53 -16.98
N LEU A 30 -21.83 13.62 -16.51
CA LEU A 30 -22.82 14.61 -16.97
C LEU A 30 -22.75 15.88 -16.12
N ASP A 31 -22.59 15.72 -14.80
CA ASP A 31 -22.45 16.83 -13.85
C ASP A 31 -21.35 16.48 -12.82
N ALA A 32 -20.19 17.08 -13.01
CA ALA A 32 -19.04 16.87 -12.14
C ALA A 32 -19.24 17.50 -10.73
N ALA A 33 -20.01 18.56 -10.61
CA ALA A 33 -20.29 19.16 -9.30
C ALA A 33 -21.20 18.27 -8.46
N GLN A 34 -22.29 17.76 -9.03
CA GLN A 34 -23.19 16.84 -8.37
C GLN A 34 -22.50 15.49 -8.07
N LEU A 35 -21.65 15.00 -8.99
CA LEU A 35 -20.86 13.79 -8.77
C LEU A 35 -19.97 13.95 -7.52
N ARG A 36 -19.25 15.04 -7.40
CA ARG A 36 -18.40 15.32 -6.21
C ARG A 36 -19.22 15.50 -4.94
N GLN A 37 -20.33 16.24 -5.01
CA GLN A 37 -21.13 16.57 -3.84
C GLN A 37 -21.86 15.36 -3.25
N SER A 38 -22.34 14.42 -4.08
CA SER A 38 -23.18 13.32 -3.60
C SER A 38 -23.00 11.99 -4.35
N GLY A 39 -22.66 12.02 -5.64
CA GLY A 39 -22.57 10.80 -6.46
C GLY A 39 -21.47 9.87 -6.00
N ALA A 40 -20.28 10.39 -5.72
CA ALA A 40 -19.14 9.60 -5.22
C ALA A 40 -19.46 8.93 -3.88
N ALA A 41 -20.08 9.64 -2.95
CA ALA A 41 -20.52 9.08 -1.67
C ALA A 41 -21.60 8.01 -1.87
N THR A 42 -22.54 8.20 -2.81
CA THR A 42 -23.57 7.19 -3.15
C THR A 42 -22.91 5.88 -3.63
N ILE A 43 -21.88 5.96 -4.48
CA ILE A 43 -21.12 4.80 -4.96
C ILE A 43 -20.41 4.12 -3.79
N ALA A 44 -19.63 4.88 -3.01
CA ALA A 44 -18.83 4.35 -1.89
C ALA A 44 -19.70 3.67 -0.83
N TRP A 45 -20.79 4.31 -0.41
CA TRP A 45 -21.67 3.78 0.62
C TRP A 45 -22.48 2.58 0.11
N THR A 46 -22.87 2.57 -1.18
CA THR A 46 -23.52 1.40 -1.78
C THR A 46 -22.57 0.21 -1.81
N ALA A 47 -21.30 0.40 -2.19
CA ALA A 47 -20.31 -0.66 -2.17
C ALA A 47 -20.04 -1.21 -0.76
N ALA A 48 -20.04 -0.32 0.27
CA ALA A 48 -19.75 -0.70 1.65
C ALA A 48 -20.94 -1.33 2.39
N PHE A 49 -22.19 -0.90 2.10
CA PHE A 49 -23.35 -1.21 2.95
C PHE A 49 -24.49 -1.93 2.23
N SER A 50 -24.45 -2.11 0.90
CA SER A 50 -25.46 -2.93 0.23
C SER A 50 -25.25 -4.40 0.59
N THR A 51 -26.37 -5.09 0.81
CA THR A 51 -26.40 -6.54 1.08
C THR A 51 -26.56 -7.37 -0.20
N ASP A 52 -26.80 -6.71 -1.34
CA ASP A 52 -26.93 -7.36 -2.64
C ASP A 52 -25.57 -7.37 -3.36
N GLU A 53 -25.00 -8.55 -3.55
CA GLU A 53 -23.67 -8.72 -4.14
C GLU A 53 -23.55 -8.13 -5.55
N ALA A 54 -24.60 -8.23 -6.37
CA ALA A 54 -24.61 -7.65 -7.70
C ALA A 54 -24.54 -6.12 -7.65
N THR A 55 -25.18 -5.52 -6.66
CA THR A 55 -25.16 -4.07 -6.42
C THR A 55 -23.80 -3.62 -5.91
N VAL A 56 -23.18 -4.38 -5.01
CA VAL A 56 -21.79 -4.12 -4.54
C VAL A 56 -20.82 -4.18 -5.73
N ALA A 57 -20.88 -5.24 -6.53
CA ALA A 57 -20.03 -5.38 -7.72
C ALA A 57 -20.22 -4.24 -8.74
N ALA A 58 -21.48 -3.82 -8.96
CA ALA A 58 -21.81 -2.68 -9.83
C ALA A 58 -21.23 -1.37 -9.29
N ALA A 59 -21.32 -1.13 -7.96
CA ALA A 59 -20.76 0.06 -7.33
C ALA A 59 -19.21 0.09 -7.41
N GLN A 60 -18.55 -1.04 -7.16
CA GLN A 60 -17.10 -1.17 -7.29
C GLN A 60 -16.63 -0.95 -8.73
N TRP A 61 -17.35 -1.47 -9.71
CA TRP A 61 -17.07 -1.22 -11.12
C TRP A 61 -17.26 0.27 -11.47
N LEU A 62 -18.38 0.87 -11.03
CA LEU A 62 -18.66 2.29 -11.26
C LEU A 62 -17.59 3.20 -10.65
N ALA A 63 -17.11 2.90 -9.45
CA ALA A 63 -16.03 3.67 -8.83
C ALA A 63 -14.80 3.73 -9.74
N ARG A 64 -14.34 2.58 -10.23
CA ARG A 64 -13.19 2.49 -11.14
C ARG A 64 -13.43 3.20 -12.48
N ALA A 65 -14.56 2.92 -13.12
CA ALA A 65 -14.89 3.51 -14.41
C ALA A 65 -15.10 5.03 -14.32
N THR A 66 -15.72 5.52 -13.24
CA THR A 66 -15.90 6.95 -12.98
C THR A 66 -14.57 7.63 -12.66
N ALA A 67 -13.69 6.99 -11.91
CA ALA A 67 -12.34 7.51 -11.66
C ALA A 67 -11.59 7.74 -12.97
N VAL A 68 -11.57 6.74 -13.86
CA VAL A 68 -10.96 6.86 -15.20
C VAL A 68 -11.58 8.01 -15.99
N ALA A 69 -12.90 8.12 -16.02
CA ALA A 69 -13.61 9.22 -16.71
C ALA A 69 -13.28 10.60 -16.11
N ALA A 70 -12.98 10.66 -14.81
CA ALA A 70 -12.57 11.88 -14.11
C ALA A 70 -11.06 12.22 -14.28
N GLY A 71 -10.30 11.38 -14.99
CA GLY A 71 -8.85 11.53 -15.13
C GLY A 71 -8.06 11.08 -13.91
N ILE A 72 -8.63 10.18 -13.09
CA ILE A 72 -8.01 9.57 -11.91
C ILE A 72 -7.55 8.15 -12.28
N GLN A 73 -6.34 7.79 -11.89
CA GLN A 73 -5.79 6.46 -12.17
C GLN A 73 -5.25 5.84 -10.87
N SER A 74 -5.70 4.62 -10.56
CA SER A 74 -4.95 3.81 -9.60
C SER A 74 -3.59 3.49 -10.22
N ALA A 75 -2.52 3.99 -9.63
CA ALA A 75 -1.20 4.04 -10.24
C ALA A 75 -0.12 3.34 -9.39
N SER A 76 0.93 2.92 -10.06
CA SER A 76 2.15 2.48 -9.41
C SER A 76 3.06 3.66 -9.10
N ILE A 77 3.64 3.66 -7.91
CA ILE A 77 4.66 4.63 -7.52
C ILE A 77 6.07 4.23 -8.03
N ALA A 78 6.21 3.06 -8.65
CA ALA A 78 7.49 2.55 -9.14
C ALA A 78 8.28 3.54 -10.01
N PRO A 79 7.67 4.34 -10.91
CA PRO A 79 8.42 5.33 -11.68
C PRO A 79 9.06 6.43 -10.80
N LEU A 80 8.36 6.92 -9.78
CA LEU A 80 8.90 7.89 -8.82
C LEU A 80 10.05 7.27 -8.01
N TYR A 81 9.87 6.04 -7.55
CA TYR A 81 10.89 5.32 -6.79
C TYR A 81 12.12 4.97 -7.63
N ALA A 82 11.93 4.63 -8.91
CA ALA A 82 13.06 4.45 -9.83
C ALA A 82 13.81 5.76 -10.08
N ALA A 83 13.12 6.88 -10.24
CA ALA A 83 13.75 8.19 -10.37
C ALA A 83 14.54 8.57 -9.11
N ARG A 84 13.97 8.29 -7.92
CA ARG A 84 14.63 8.52 -6.64
C ARG A 84 15.90 7.68 -6.48
N ALA A 85 15.86 6.40 -6.85
CA ALA A 85 17.03 5.52 -6.84
C ALA A 85 18.18 6.04 -7.74
N ASN A 86 17.85 6.83 -8.76
CA ASN A 86 18.79 7.47 -9.67
C ASN A 86 19.14 8.91 -9.27
N GLY A 87 18.90 9.32 -8.02
CA GLY A 87 19.28 10.62 -7.47
C GLY A 87 18.31 11.76 -7.77
N ALA A 88 17.14 11.51 -8.37
CA ALA A 88 16.11 12.52 -8.51
C ALA A 88 15.20 12.53 -7.25
N TYR A 89 14.73 13.71 -6.85
CA TYR A 89 13.80 13.87 -5.74
C TYR A 89 14.32 13.32 -4.39
N GLU A 90 15.60 13.39 -4.12
CA GLU A 90 16.21 12.90 -2.88
C GLU A 90 15.62 13.55 -1.61
N TRP A 91 15.20 14.81 -1.75
CA TRP A 91 14.57 15.59 -0.69
C TRP A 91 13.10 15.24 -0.42
N LEU A 92 12.52 14.33 -1.21
CA LEU A 92 11.11 14.00 -1.13
C LEU A 92 10.88 12.77 -0.24
N THR A 93 9.99 12.89 0.73
CA THR A 93 9.40 11.75 1.46
C THR A 93 7.98 11.52 0.96
N VAL A 94 7.59 10.26 0.85
CA VAL A 94 6.22 9.86 0.47
C VAL A 94 5.51 9.33 1.70
N PRO A 95 4.60 10.09 2.32
CA PRO A 95 3.81 9.59 3.44
C PRO A 95 2.85 8.50 2.98
N ALA A 96 2.79 7.40 3.75
CA ALA A 96 1.83 6.34 3.58
C ALA A 96 0.79 6.42 4.71
N LEU A 97 -0.47 6.60 4.33
CA LEU A 97 -1.59 6.80 5.24
C LEU A 97 -2.37 5.49 5.39
N ASN A 98 -2.22 4.83 6.53
CA ASN A 98 -2.97 3.64 6.85
C ASN A 98 -4.38 4.02 7.34
N LEU A 99 -5.39 3.87 6.48
CA LEU A 99 -6.75 4.28 6.74
C LEU A 99 -7.62 3.07 7.14
N ARG A 100 -7.80 2.84 8.45
CA ARG A 100 -8.59 1.71 9.00
C ARG A 100 -10.09 1.97 9.04
N SER A 101 -10.52 3.23 9.08
CA SER A 101 -11.93 3.62 9.14
C SER A 101 -12.20 4.89 8.36
N GLN A 102 -13.46 5.14 8.01
CA GLN A 102 -13.89 6.34 7.29
C GLN A 102 -13.07 6.62 6.02
N VAL A 103 -12.65 5.56 5.32
CA VAL A 103 -11.69 5.63 4.22
C VAL A 103 -12.11 6.60 3.14
N PHE A 104 -13.40 6.66 2.80
CA PHE A 104 -13.93 7.60 1.82
C PHE A 104 -13.68 9.07 2.25
N GLU A 105 -14.03 9.43 3.48
CA GLU A 105 -13.89 10.81 3.97
C GLU A 105 -12.43 11.18 4.22
N MET A 106 -11.66 10.24 4.80
CA MET A 106 -10.25 10.47 5.10
C MET A 106 -9.42 10.62 3.83
N SER A 107 -9.63 9.77 2.82
CA SER A 107 -8.90 9.89 1.54
C SER A 107 -9.30 11.15 0.77
N ARG A 108 -10.58 11.55 0.81
CA ARG A 108 -11.02 12.84 0.26
C ARG A 108 -10.27 13.99 0.91
N THR A 109 -10.32 14.08 2.24
CA THR A 109 -9.69 15.17 2.99
C THR A 109 -8.17 15.21 2.79
N ALA A 110 -7.51 14.05 2.79
CA ALA A 110 -6.07 13.96 2.54
C ALA A 110 -5.69 14.49 1.15
N LEU A 111 -6.47 14.17 0.12
CA LEU A 111 -6.23 14.67 -1.24
C LEU A 111 -6.55 16.16 -1.40
N GLU A 112 -7.62 16.64 -0.76
CA GLU A 112 -7.94 18.09 -0.71
C GLU A 112 -6.81 18.86 -0.02
N THR A 113 -6.28 18.33 1.09
CA THR A 113 -5.16 18.92 1.82
C THR A 113 -3.87 18.89 1.01
N ALA A 114 -3.55 17.75 0.40
CA ALA A 114 -2.36 17.62 -0.45
C ALA A 114 -2.40 18.61 -1.62
N ALA A 115 -3.56 18.78 -2.27
CA ALA A 115 -3.73 19.75 -3.34
C ALA A 115 -3.57 21.20 -2.84
N ALA A 116 -4.09 21.53 -1.65
CA ALA A 116 -3.98 22.87 -1.07
C ALA A 116 -2.54 23.22 -0.63
N MET A 117 -1.75 22.21 -0.29
CA MET A 117 -0.35 22.34 0.17
C MET A 117 0.68 22.15 -0.96
N ASP A 118 0.25 21.94 -2.19
CA ASP A 118 1.12 21.54 -3.31
C ASP A 118 1.96 20.28 -2.97
N GLY A 119 1.32 19.33 -2.31
CA GLY A 119 1.95 18.08 -1.87
C GLY A 119 2.30 17.17 -3.06
N ALA A 120 3.50 16.57 -3.02
CA ALA A 120 4.04 15.86 -4.17
C ALA A 120 3.40 14.48 -4.39
N ALA A 121 3.37 13.62 -3.37
CA ALA A 121 2.82 12.27 -3.45
C ALA A 121 2.43 11.77 -2.05
N LEU A 122 1.39 10.94 -2.00
CA LEU A 122 1.00 10.19 -0.80
C LEU A 122 0.42 8.83 -1.20
N ILE A 123 0.55 7.85 -0.32
CA ILE A 123 0.03 6.49 -0.50
C ILE A 123 -1.13 6.28 0.47
N PHE A 124 -2.19 5.62 0.00
CA PHE A 124 -3.25 5.08 0.85
C PHE A 124 -3.03 3.59 1.01
N GLU A 125 -2.95 3.11 2.24
CA GLU A 125 -2.61 1.73 2.50
C GLU A 125 -3.51 1.07 3.54
N LEU A 126 -3.54 -0.26 3.51
CA LEU A 126 -4.18 -1.09 4.51
C LEU A 126 -3.44 -2.43 4.59
N ALA A 127 -3.04 -2.83 5.81
CA ALA A 127 -2.36 -4.08 6.01
C ALA A 127 -3.31 -5.28 5.82
N ARG A 128 -2.75 -6.42 5.38
CA ARG A 128 -3.54 -7.64 5.14
C ARG A 128 -4.31 -8.09 6.41
N SER A 129 -3.71 -8.02 7.56
CA SER A 129 -4.36 -8.33 8.84
C SER A 129 -5.51 -7.38 9.15
N GLU A 130 -5.34 -6.10 8.82
CA GLU A 130 -6.32 -5.05 9.07
C GLU A 130 -7.56 -5.20 8.18
N GLN A 131 -7.41 -5.68 6.95
CA GLN A 131 -8.53 -5.98 6.07
C GLN A 131 -9.56 -6.93 6.73
N THR A 132 -9.10 -7.83 7.59
CA THR A 132 -9.96 -8.79 8.27
C THR A 132 -10.82 -8.13 9.34
N TYR A 133 -10.25 -7.39 10.27
CA TYR A 133 -11.00 -6.81 11.39
C TYR A 133 -11.70 -5.49 11.06
N THR A 134 -11.31 -4.83 9.96
CA THR A 134 -12.02 -3.66 9.45
C THR A 134 -13.11 -4.04 8.44
N PHE A 135 -13.22 -5.32 8.07
CA PHE A 135 -14.15 -5.82 7.05
C PHE A 135 -13.97 -5.14 5.68
N GLN A 136 -12.75 -4.77 5.34
CA GLN A 136 -12.42 -4.10 4.08
C GLN A 136 -11.54 -5.00 3.22
N ARG A 137 -12.15 -5.72 2.29
CA ARG A 137 -11.39 -6.46 1.25
C ARG A 137 -10.70 -5.45 0.33
N PRO A 138 -9.68 -5.86 -0.45
CA PRO A 138 -8.98 -4.95 -1.37
C PRO A 138 -9.91 -4.15 -2.29
N ALA A 139 -10.96 -4.79 -2.83
CA ALA A 139 -11.93 -4.10 -3.69
C ALA A 139 -12.76 -3.03 -2.96
N ASP A 140 -13.11 -3.27 -1.68
CA ASP A 140 -13.88 -2.34 -0.86
C ASP A 140 -13.02 -1.11 -0.52
N TYR A 141 -11.77 -1.34 -0.13
CA TYR A 141 -10.81 -0.28 0.18
C TYR A 141 -10.51 0.58 -1.05
N ALA A 142 -10.13 -0.04 -2.18
CA ALA A 142 -9.86 0.67 -3.42
C ALA A 142 -11.06 1.51 -3.88
N THR A 143 -12.28 0.96 -3.76
CA THR A 143 -13.51 1.69 -4.08
C THR A 143 -13.68 2.94 -3.23
N SER A 144 -13.46 2.82 -1.92
CA SER A 144 -13.59 3.95 -0.99
C SER A 144 -12.55 5.04 -1.29
N VAL A 145 -11.30 4.67 -1.53
CA VAL A 145 -10.22 5.62 -1.88
C VAL A 145 -10.50 6.32 -3.21
N LEU A 146 -10.88 5.58 -4.26
CA LEU A 146 -11.18 6.17 -5.56
C LEU A 146 -12.39 7.09 -5.51
N CYS A 147 -13.43 6.73 -4.76
CA CYS A 147 -14.58 7.61 -4.54
C CYS A 147 -14.19 8.87 -3.76
N GLY A 148 -13.30 8.76 -2.76
CA GLY A 148 -12.73 9.91 -2.06
C GLY A 148 -11.99 10.85 -3.01
N ALA A 149 -11.19 10.29 -3.92
CA ALA A 149 -10.49 11.06 -4.95
C ALA A 149 -11.45 11.77 -5.94
N ILE A 150 -12.53 11.09 -6.35
CA ILE A 150 -13.59 11.70 -7.18
C ILE A 150 -14.24 12.87 -6.43
N ALA A 151 -14.59 12.68 -5.16
CA ALA A 151 -15.21 13.71 -4.33
C ALA A 151 -14.29 14.92 -4.11
N ALA A 152 -12.99 14.68 -3.90
CA ALA A 152 -11.97 15.74 -3.81
C ALA A 152 -11.78 16.51 -5.12
N GLY A 153 -12.26 15.98 -6.26
CA GLY A 153 -11.97 16.54 -7.57
C GLY A 153 -10.53 16.34 -8.02
N TRP A 154 -9.86 15.32 -7.46
CA TRP A 154 -8.49 14.95 -7.80
C TRP A 154 -8.36 14.61 -9.29
N ARG A 155 -7.17 14.80 -9.84
CA ARG A 155 -6.80 14.37 -11.19
C ARG A 155 -5.39 13.82 -11.17
N GLY A 156 -5.16 12.73 -11.89
CA GLY A 156 -3.86 12.08 -11.95
C GLY A 156 -3.76 10.82 -11.09
N PRO A 157 -2.56 10.44 -10.66
CA PRO A 157 -2.32 9.19 -9.96
C PRO A 157 -2.90 9.18 -8.54
N VAL A 158 -3.44 8.03 -8.15
CA VAL A 158 -3.78 7.67 -6.77
C VAL A 158 -3.03 6.39 -6.44
N PHE A 159 -2.17 6.43 -5.43
CA PHE A 159 -1.36 5.30 -5.03
C PHE A 159 -2.07 4.52 -3.92
N ILE A 160 -2.52 3.30 -4.25
CA ILE A 160 -3.15 2.37 -3.31
C ILE A 160 -2.19 1.21 -3.08
N GLN A 161 -1.92 0.91 -1.80
CA GLN A 161 -0.93 -0.06 -1.38
C GLN A 161 -1.54 -1.15 -0.50
N GLY A 162 -1.14 -2.40 -0.75
CA GLY A 162 -1.25 -3.48 0.21
C GLY A 162 -0.02 -3.45 1.11
N ASP A 163 -0.22 -3.06 2.35
CA ASP A 163 0.82 -2.98 3.35
C ASP A 163 0.93 -4.29 4.12
N HIS A 164 2.13 -4.67 4.58
CA HIS A 164 2.40 -5.87 5.36
C HIS A 164 1.62 -7.11 4.87
N TYR A 165 1.88 -7.57 3.63
CA TYR A 165 1.41 -8.89 3.22
C TYR A 165 2.27 -9.93 3.92
N GLN A 166 1.97 -10.06 5.23
CA GLN A 166 2.82 -10.70 6.20
C GLN A 166 2.66 -12.22 6.23
N PHE A 167 3.79 -12.91 6.25
CA PHE A 167 3.90 -14.30 6.60
C PHE A 167 3.85 -14.46 8.12
N VAL A 168 2.86 -15.18 8.65
CA VAL A 168 2.69 -15.37 10.09
C VAL A 168 3.56 -16.55 10.55
N ALA A 169 4.68 -16.28 11.23
CA ALA A 169 5.67 -17.29 11.63
C ALA A 169 5.06 -18.52 12.33
N LYS A 170 4.12 -18.33 13.27
CA LYS A 170 3.45 -19.42 13.99
C LYS A 170 2.68 -20.36 13.06
N LYS A 171 2.01 -19.85 12.03
CA LYS A 171 1.32 -20.66 11.03
C LYS A 171 2.32 -21.30 10.07
N TYR A 172 3.31 -20.53 9.65
CA TYR A 172 4.34 -20.96 8.73
C TYR A 172 5.12 -22.18 9.28
N ALA A 173 5.41 -22.22 10.57
CA ALA A 173 6.09 -23.36 11.21
C ALA A 173 5.35 -24.70 11.06
N THR A 174 4.03 -24.67 10.85
CA THR A 174 3.19 -25.88 10.71
C THR A 174 2.74 -26.14 9.29
N ASP A 175 2.56 -25.08 8.48
CA ASP A 175 2.08 -25.17 7.10
C ASP A 175 2.72 -24.06 6.23
N PRO A 176 4.01 -24.20 5.84
CA PRO A 176 4.71 -23.21 5.03
C PRO A 176 4.04 -22.93 3.68
N GLU A 177 3.61 -23.99 2.99
CA GLU A 177 3.02 -23.86 1.65
C GLU A 177 1.60 -23.30 1.70
N GLY A 178 0.83 -23.63 2.73
CA GLY A 178 -0.49 -23.02 2.94
C GLY A 178 -0.39 -21.52 3.19
N VAL A 179 0.58 -21.07 4.00
CA VAL A 179 0.82 -19.62 4.22
C VAL A 179 1.28 -18.94 2.94
N ALA A 180 2.19 -19.54 2.16
CA ALA A 180 2.61 -19.01 0.87
C ALA A 180 1.42 -18.89 -0.11
N ALA A 181 0.54 -19.89 -0.15
CA ALA A 181 -0.68 -19.84 -0.96
C ALA A 181 -1.67 -18.76 -0.49
N GLU A 182 -1.77 -18.49 0.83
CA GLU A 182 -2.57 -17.37 1.37
C GLU A 182 -2.04 -16.02 0.88
N ILE A 183 -0.72 -15.81 0.90
CA ILE A 183 -0.09 -14.58 0.41
C ILE A 183 -0.29 -14.44 -1.10
N ALA A 184 -0.07 -15.50 -1.86
CA ALA A 184 -0.29 -15.52 -3.31
C ALA A 184 -1.73 -15.15 -3.67
N ARG A 185 -2.71 -15.68 -2.95
CA ARG A 185 -4.13 -15.32 -3.12
C ARG A 185 -4.40 -13.86 -2.78
N ALA A 186 -3.81 -13.36 -1.70
CA ALA A 186 -3.95 -11.96 -1.29
C ALA A 186 -3.38 -11.00 -2.36
N CYS A 187 -2.21 -11.30 -2.94
CA CYS A 187 -1.63 -10.55 -4.04
C CYS A 187 -2.56 -10.52 -5.26
N ARG A 188 -3.14 -11.66 -5.66
CA ARG A 188 -4.11 -11.72 -6.78
C ARG A 188 -5.32 -10.81 -6.52
N LEU A 189 -5.92 -10.92 -5.35
CA LEU A 189 -7.08 -10.09 -4.98
C LEU A 189 -6.75 -8.59 -4.96
N ALA A 190 -5.55 -8.21 -4.53
CA ALA A 190 -5.11 -6.82 -4.56
C ALA A 190 -4.92 -6.31 -5.99
N VAL A 191 -4.23 -7.08 -6.84
CA VAL A 191 -4.01 -6.71 -8.26
C VAL A 191 -5.34 -6.60 -9.00
N ASP A 192 -6.28 -7.53 -8.78
CA ASP A 192 -7.63 -7.53 -9.37
C ASP A 192 -8.46 -6.32 -8.90
N ALA A 193 -8.27 -5.91 -7.64
CA ALA A 193 -8.90 -4.72 -7.06
C ALA A 193 -8.32 -3.39 -7.60
N GLY A 194 -7.20 -3.45 -8.32
CA GLY A 194 -6.53 -2.28 -8.86
C GLY A 194 -5.39 -1.75 -8.00
N TYR A 195 -4.93 -2.47 -7.00
CA TYR A 195 -3.69 -2.11 -6.30
C TYR A 195 -2.50 -2.16 -7.26
N ARG A 196 -1.61 -1.19 -7.13
CA ARG A 196 -0.41 -1.09 -7.96
C ARG A 196 0.87 -0.94 -7.13
N ASN A 197 0.74 -1.13 -5.81
CA ASN A 197 1.82 -1.11 -4.84
C ASN A 197 1.52 -2.20 -3.80
N ILE A 198 2.49 -3.09 -3.51
CA ILE A 198 2.33 -4.19 -2.56
C ILE A 198 3.64 -4.40 -1.82
N ASP A 199 3.57 -4.45 -0.49
CA ASP A 199 4.70 -4.75 0.38
C ASP A 199 4.57 -6.17 0.94
N ILE A 200 5.59 -6.98 0.69
CA ILE A 200 5.69 -8.35 1.19
C ILE A 200 6.51 -8.34 2.46
N ASP A 201 5.93 -8.86 3.51
CA ASP A 201 6.54 -8.95 4.82
C ASP A 201 6.72 -10.43 5.22
N ALA A 202 7.92 -10.94 4.99
CA ALA A 202 8.33 -12.25 5.49
C ALA A 202 9.40 -12.14 6.59
N SER A 203 9.61 -10.93 7.16
CA SER A 203 10.60 -10.65 8.21
C SER A 203 10.39 -11.49 9.46
N THR A 204 9.15 -11.85 9.79
CA THR A 204 8.81 -12.75 10.91
C THR A 204 9.39 -14.15 10.76
N LEU A 205 9.88 -14.54 9.56
CA LEU A 205 10.48 -15.84 9.27
C LEU A 205 12.00 -15.85 9.45
N VAL A 206 12.60 -14.73 9.83
CA VAL A 206 14.02 -14.65 10.15
C VAL A 206 14.33 -15.52 11.37
N ASP A 207 15.37 -16.35 11.29
CA ASP A 207 15.80 -17.22 12.39
C ASP A 207 17.19 -16.81 12.88
N LEU A 208 17.22 -16.02 13.94
CA LEU A 208 18.45 -15.51 14.56
C LEU A 208 19.30 -16.61 15.23
N ALA A 209 18.82 -17.85 15.34
CA ALA A 209 19.59 -18.96 15.86
C ALA A 209 20.55 -19.56 14.83
N LEU A 210 20.39 -19.21 13.54
CA LEU A 210 21.27 -19.69 12.47
C LEU A 210 22.65 -18.98 12.51
N PRO A 211 23.71 -19.68 12.06
CA PRO A 211 25.10 -19.22 12.28
C PRO A 211 25.48 -17.94 11.54
N THR A 212 24.92 -17.70 10.35
CA THR A 212 25.28 -16.56 9.50
C THR A 212 24.08 -15.69 9.19
N VAL A 213 24.28 -14.41 8.98
CA VAL A 213 23.23 -13.44 8.64
C VAL A 213 22.52 -13.85 7.33
N GLN A 214 23.26 -14.40 6.36
CA GLN A 214 22.70 -14.92 5.12
C GLN A 214 21.72 -16.06 5.38
N GLU A 215 22.09 -17.02 6.22
CA GLU A 215 21.20 -18.13 6.59
C GLU A 215 19.95 -17.61 7.34
N GLN A 216 20.13 -16.64 8.25
CA GLN A 216 19.04 -16.02 9.01
C GLN A 216 18.02 -15.36 8.10
N GLN A 217 18.47 -14.61 7.07
CA GLN A 217 17.61 -13.85 6.16
C GLN A 217 17.06 -14.70 4.99
N ARG A 218 17.59 -15.87 4.72
CA ARG A 218 17.28 -16.65 3.52
C ARG A 218 15.80 -16.93 3.33
N VAL A 219 15.08 -17.35 4.36
CA VAL A 219 13.65 -17.69 4.24
C VAL A 219 12.84 -16.43 3.95
N ASN A 220 13.14 -15.31 4.61
CA ASN A 220 12.52 -14.02 4.33
C ASN A 220 12.71 -13.64 2.85
N ALA A 221 13.95 -13.64 2.38
CA ALA A 221 14.31 -13.26 1.01
C ALA A 221 13.64 -14.16 -0.05
N VAL A 222 13.68 -15.48 0.16
CA VAL A 222 13.09 -16.46 -0.78
C VAL A 222 11.59 -16.30 -0.89
N ARG A 223 10.87 -16.17 0.22
CA ARG A 223 9.40 -16.01 0.21
C ARG A 223 8.98 -14.66 -0.36
N THR A 224 9.75 -13.60 -0.13
CA THR A 224 9.54 -12.31 -0.79
C THR A 224 9.75 -12.44 -2.31
N ALA A 225 10.81 -13.10 -2.76
CA ALA A 225 11.08 -13.31 -4.18
C ALA A 225 9.99 -14.12 -4.90
N GLU A 226 9.42 -15.14 -4.23
CA GLU A 226 8.29 -15.91 -4.75
C GLU A 226 7.05 -15.04 -4.99
N ALA A 227 6.72 -14.21 -4.00
CA ALA A 227 5.58 -13.29 -4.12
C ALA A 227 5.82 -12.22 -5.19
N VAL A 228 7.04 -11.68 -5.30
CA VAL A 228 7.42 -10.74 -6.36
C VAL A 228 7.30 -11.39 -7.73
N ALA A 229 7.86 -12.59 -7.95
CA ALA A 229 7.75 -13.31 -9.21
C ALA A 229 6.29 -13.50 -9.63
N LEU A 230 5.42 -13.92 -8.70
CA LEU A 230 3.99 -14.03 -8.95
C LEU A 230 3.35 -12.69 -9.37
N VAL A 231 3.67 -11.60 -8.67
CA VAL A 231 3.08 -10.28 -9.01
C VAL A 231 3.55 -9.83 -10.40
N ARG A 232 4.79 -10.12 -10.81
CA ARG A 232 5.28 -9.84 -12.17
C ARG A 232 4.46 -10.56 -13.25
N GLU A 233 3.99 -11.79 -12.98
CA GLU A 233 3.09 -12.52 -13.89
C GLU A 233 1.68 -11.90 -13.95
N LEU A 234 1.24 -11.24 -12.90
CA LEU A 234 -0.08 -10.61 -12.79
C LEU A 234 -0.13 -9.18 -13.31
N GLU A 235 1.02 -8.57 -13.60
CA GLU A 235 1.09 -7.18 -14.04
C GLU A 235 0.32 -6.94 -15.33
N PRO A 236 -0.50 -5.89 -15.41
CA PRO A 236 -1.03 -5.43 -16.68
C PRO A 236 0.10 -5.07 -17.66
N ALA A 237 -0.10 -5.32 -18.94
CA ALA A 237 0.90 -5.02 -19.95
C ALA A 237 1.35 -3.55 -19.90
N GLY A 238 2.66 -3.33 -19.83
CA GLY A 238 3.28 -1.99 -19.78
C GLY A 238 3.23 -1.30 -18.43
N LEU A 239 2.75 -1.97 -17.38
CA LEU A 239 2.71 -1.43 -16.03
C LEU A 239 3.63 -2.26 -15.12
N GLU A 240 4.42 -1.59 -14.29
CA GLU A 240 5.15 -2.20 -13.19
C GLU A 240 4.41 -1.97 -11.87
N ILE A 241 4.07 -3.02 -11.13
CA ILE A 241 3.57 -2.91 -9.76
C ILE A 241 4.77 -2.66 -8.83
N SER A 242 4.71 -1.60 -8.02
CA SER A 242 5.76 -1.33 -7.04
C SER A 242 5.73 -2.39 -5.95
N MET A 243 6.86 -3.07 -5.76
CA MET A 243 7.01 -4.07 -4.71
C MET A 243 7.95 -3.56 -3.64
N GLY A 244 7.56 -3.75 -2.37
CA GLY A 244 8.40 -3.55 -1.21
C GLY A 244 8.72 -4.86 -0.52
N GLY A 245 9.79 -4.88 0.25
CA GLY A 245 10.18 -5.94 1.15
C GLY A 245 10.41 -5.42 2.56
N GLU A 246 10.67 -6.30 3.51
CA GLU A 246 10.86 -5.91 4.91
C GLU A 246 11.93 -6.74 5.61
N ILE A 247 12.69 -6.06 6.48
CA ILE A 247 13.64 -6.68 7.42
C ILE A 247 13.42 -6.11 8.82
N GLY A 248 13.85 -6.82 9.86
CA GLY A 248 14.07 -6.22 11.20
C GLY A 248 12.89 -6.24 12.17
N GLU A 249 11.85 -7.06 11.96
CA GLU A 249 10.80 -7.24 12.99
C GLU A 249 11.26 -8.15 14.13
N VAL A 250 12.21 -9.05 13.89
CA VAL A 250 12.65 -10.07 14.84
C VAL A 250 13.74 -9.54 15.77
N GLY A 251 13.62 -9.82 17.08
CA GLY A 251 14.65 -9.53 18.08
C GLY A 251 14.56 -8.15 18.74
N HIS A 252 13.60 -7.31 18.39
CA HIS A 252 13.42 -5.97 18.94
C HIS A 252 14.66 -5.08 18.91
N GLN A 253 15.51 -5.27 17.90
CA GLN A 253 16.73 -4.52 17.65
C GLN A 253 16.60 -3.72 16.37
N ASN A 254 17.39 -2.66 16.23
CA ASN A 254 17.51 -1.95 14.97
C ASN A 254 18.07 -2.86 13.89
N SER A 255 17.57 -2.72 12.68
CA SER A 255 18.13 -3.38 11.50
C SER A 255 19.56 -2.92 11.26
N THR A 256 20.38 -3.80 10.69
CA THR A 256 21.79 -3.52 10.36
C THR A 256 22.03 -3.52 8.85
N ALA A 257 23.11 -2.86 8.43
CA ALA A 257 23.53 -2.86 7.04
C ALA A 257 23.88 -4.28 6.54
N GLU A 258 24.41 -5.14 7.41
CA GLU A 258 24.73 -6.53 7.09
C GLU A 258 23.46 -7.36 6.84
N GLU A 259 22.43 -7.19 7.66
CA GLU A 259 21.13 -7.85 7.45
C GLU A 259 20.47 -7.42 6.14
N LEU A 260 20.47 -6.11 5.84
CA LEU A 260 19.92 -5.60 4.60
C LEU A 260 20.68 -6.12 3.38
N ALA A 261 22.01 -6.12 3.43
CA ALA A 261 22.84 -6.65 2.34
C ALA A 261 22.55 -8.14 2.11
N ALA A 262 22.57 -8.94 3.18
CA ALA A 262 22.29 -10.38 3.11
C ALA A 262 20.89 -10.68 2.55
N TYR A 263 19.88 -9.93 3.01
CA TYR A 263 18.51 -10.06 2.50
C TYR A 263 18.43 -9.76 1.00
N LEU A 264 19.01 -8.65 0.54
CA LEU A 264 18.96 -8.27 -0.87
C LEU A 264 19.76 -9.23 -1.76
N ASP A 265 20.90 -9.74 -1.31
CA ASP A 265 21.68 -10.72 -2.06
C ASP A 265 20.92 -12.05 -2.23
N GLU A 266 20.36 -12.59 -1.16
CA GLU A 266 19.54 -13.82 -1.22
C GLU A 266 18.26 -13.59 -2.04
N PHE A 267 17.63 -12.41 -1.95
CA PHE A 267 16.46 -12.05 -2.74
C PHE A 267 16.77 -12.02 -4.24
N ASP A 268 17.86 -11.37 -4.65
CA ASP A 268 18.24 -11.24 -6.05
C ASP A 268 18.53 -12.62 -6.68
N VAL A 269 19.23 -13.49 -5.96
CA VAL A 269 19.48 -14.87 -6.38
C VAL A 269 18.17 -15.67 -6.50
N ALA A 270 17.30 -15.56 -5.51
CA ALA A 270 16.03 -16.27 -5.49
C ALA A 270 15.08 -15.78 -6.61
N LEU A 271 15.01 -14.48 -6.86
CA LEU A 271 14.18 -13.92 -7.92
C LEU A 271 14.71 -14.30 -9.30
N ALA A 272 16.02 -14.19 -9.53
CA ALA A 272 16.64 -14.55 -10.81
C ALA A 272 16.42 -16.01 -11.18
N SER A 273 16.41 -16.91 -10.18
CA SER A 273 16.17 -18.35 -10.38
C SER A 273 14.73 -18.66 -10.82
N ARG A 274 13.76 -17.80 -10.46
CA ARG A 274 12.33 -17.97 -10.75
C ARG A 274 11.89 -17.23 -12.00
N SER A 275 12.42 -16.04 -12.19
CA SER A 275 12.02 -15.13 -13.27
C SER A 275 13.23 -14.30 -13.69
N ALA A 276 14.02 -14.86 -14.61
CA ALA A 276 15.24 -14.21 -15.10
C ALA A 276 14.93 -12.82 -15.70
N GLY A 277 15.63 -11.80 -15.22
CA GLY A 277 15.43 -10.42 -15.67
C GLY A 277 14.18 -9.73 -15.11
N ALA A 278 13.46 -10.35 -14.18
CA ALA A 278 12.33 -9.70 -13.52
C ALA A 278 12.80 -8.48 -12.69
N ARG A 279 11.94 -7.46 -12.64
CA ARG A 279 12.18 -6.29 -11.79
C ARG A 279 12.02 -6.67 -10.32
N GLY A 280 12.99 -6.30 -9.49
CA GLY A 280 13.01 -6.57 -8.06
C GLY A 280 12.16 -5.59 -7.24
N LEU A 281 12.61 -5.35 -6.01
CA LEU A 281 12.00 -4.43 -5.07
C LEU A 281 12.26 -2.97 -5.46
N ARG A 282 11.37 -2.07 -5.03
CA ARG A 282 11.51 -0.62 -5.18
C ARG A 282 11.83 0.09 -3.87
N LYS A 283 11.55 -0.53 -2.74
CA LYS A 283 11.80 -0.05 -1.39
C LYS A 283 11.94 -1.22 -0.43
N VAL A 284 12.47 -0.95 0.75
CA VAL A 284 12.58 -1.91 1.84
C VAL A 284 12.23 -1.26 3.17
N SER A 285 11.37 -1.89 3.95
CA SER A 285 11.05 -1.46 5.31
C SER A 285 12.10 -1.99 6.29
N VAL A 286 12.48 -1.13 7.24
CA VAL A 286 13.54 -1.41 8.22
C VAL A 286 13.09 -1.04 9.64
N GLN A 287 13.68 -1.69 10.64
CA GLN A 287 13.46 -1.35 12.04
C GLN A 287 14.53 -0.38 12.54
N THR A 288 14.10 0.76 13.10
CA THR A 288 14.99 1.80 13.61
C THR A 288 14.57 2.31 14.99
N GLY A 289 13.91 1.47 15.78
CA GLY A 289 13.55 1.78 17.18
C GLY A 289 12.07 2.12 17.40
N THR A 290 11.22 2.13 16.36
CA THR A 290 9.77 2.32 16.56
C THR A 290 9.06 1.02 16.89
N SER A 291 7.95 1.12 17.64
CA SER A 291 6.99 0.04 17.81
C SER A 291 5.63 0.46 17.28
N HIS A 292 4.91 -0.45 16.64
CA HIS A 292 3.54 -0.19 16.18
C HIS A 292 2.62 0.14 17.38
N GLY A 293 1.94 1.30 17.31
CA GLY A 293 0.95 1.69 18.31
C GLY A 293 1.48 2.34 19.57
N GLY A 294 2.80 2.53 19.71
CA GLY A 294 3.44 3.08 20.90
C GLY A 294 3.35 2.17 22.12
N VAL A 295 4.19 2.40 23.11
CA VAL A 295 4.16 1.65 24.38
C VAL A 295 3.36 2.45 25.40
N PRO A 296 2.18 1.99 25.88
CA PRO A 296 1.41 2.71 26.87
C PRO A 296 2.15 2.76 28.21
N LEU A 297 2.20 3.97 28.80
CA LEU A 297 2.80 4.18 30.12
C LEU A 297 1.79 3.90 31.25
N PRO A 298 2.23 3.40 32.42
CA PRO A 298 1.35 3.08 33.55
C PRO A 298 0.54 4.26 34.09
N GLY A 299 0.92 5.51 33.78
CA GLY A 299 0.23 6.74 34.19
C GLY A 299 -0.67 7.36 33.15
N GLY A 300 -0.91 6.69 32.01
CA GLY A 300 -1.52 7.26 30.81
C GLY A 300 -0.49 8.00 29.96
N GLY A 301 -0.70 8.00 28.65
CA GLY A 301 0.26 8.48 27.66
C GLY A 301 1.02 7.36 26.97
N VAL A 302 1.85 7.71 26.01
CA VAL A 302 2.67 6.78 25.22
C VAL A 302 4.13 7.06 25.52
N ALA A 303 4.95 6.02 25.62
CA ALA A 303 6.39 6.18 25.79
C ALA A 303 6.97 6.96 24.60
N GLU A 304 7.94 7.81 24.88
CA GLU A 304 8.66 8.55 23.85
C GLU A 304 9.40 7.55 22.95
N VAL A 305 9.15 7.62 21.66
CA VAL A 305 9.78 6.73 20.67
C VAL A 305 11.09 7.36 20.25
N ALA A 306 12.20 6.67 20.54
CA ALA A 306 13.53 7.08 20.12
C ALA A 306 13.84 6.47 18.74
N LEU A 307 13.46 7.16 17.67
CA LEU A 307 13.83 6.78 16.32
C LEU A 307 15.32 7.07 16.06
N ASP A 308 16.04 6.07 15.57
CA ASP A 308 17.43 6.24 15.15
C ASP A 308 17.52 6.67 13.67
N PHE A 309 17.55 7.97 13.48
CA PHE A 309 17.69 8.56 12.13
C PHE A 309 19.06 8.26 11.48
N THR A 310 20.09 7.90 12.26
CA THR A 310 21.40 7.52 11.71
C THR A 310 21.29 6.16 11.03
N VAL A 311 20.66 5.20 11.70
CA VAL A 311 20.39 3.87 11.13
C VAL A 311 19.48 3.99 9.90
N LEU A 312 18.41 4.80 9.99
CA LEU A 312 17.54 5.02 8.83
C LEU A 312 18.29 5.58 7.63
N LYS A 313 19.18 6.54 7.84
CA LYS A 313 20.02 7.11 6.78
C LYS A 313 20.96 6.08 6.17
N GLU A 314 21.71 5.35 7.00
CA GLU A 314 22.65 4.33 6.56
C GLU A 314 21.97 3.25 5.70
N LEU A 315 20.84 2.72 6.18
CA LEU A 315 20.09 1.70 5.46
C LEU A 315 19.42 2.27 4.19
N GLY A 316 18.95 3.51 4.23
CA GLY A 316 18.43 4.21 3.05
C GLY A 316 19.50 4.41 1.97
N GLU A 317 20.71 4.80 2.33
CA GLU A 317 21.85 4.93 1.41
C GLU A 317 22.25 3.58 0.80
N LEU A 318 22.31 2.52 1.62
CA LEU A 318 22.59 1.16 1.13
C LEU A 318 21.49 0.68 0.17
N ALA A 319 20.22 0.89 0.51
CA ALA A 319 19.10 0.54 -0.35
C ALA A 319 19.19 1.27 -1.72
N ARG A 320 19.51 2.57 -1.73
CA ARG A 320 19.70 3.33 -2.98
C ARG A 320 20.89 2.81 -3.79
N ALA A 321 22.00 2.46 -3.15
CA ALA A 321 23.14 1.87 -3.84
C ALA A 321 22.80 0.52 -4.52
N ARG A 322 21.72 -0.15 -4.08
CA ARG A 322 21.20 -1.38 -4.65
C ARG A 322 20.03 -1.13 -5.63
N GLY A 323 19.75 0.13 -5.98
CA GLY A 323 18.73 0.51 -6.97
C GLY A 323 17.30 0.63 -6.42
N LEU A 324 17.12 0.61 -5.10
CA LEU A 324 15.85 0.91 -4.43
C LEU A 324 15.69 2.42 -4.18
N ALA A 325 14.48 2.90 -3.92
CA ALA A 325 14.22 4.31 -3.62
C ALA A 325 14.81 4.75 -2.27
N GLY A 326 15.04 3.83 -1.35
CA GLY A 326 15.51 4.06 0.00
C GLY A 326 14.83 3.12 1.00
N ALA A 327 14.96 3.44 2.28
CA ALA A 327 14.33 2.72 3.37
C ALA A 327 12.95 3.31 3.71
N VAL A 328 12.06 2.45 4.23
CA VAL A 328 10.74 2.84 4.76
C VAL A 328 10.76 2.73 6.27
N GLN A 329 10.27 3.77 6.94
CA GLN A 329 10.05 3.79 8.38
C GLN A 329 8.57 3.61 8.68
N HIS A 330 8.23 2.55 9.41
CA HIS A 330 6.89 2.33 9.95
C HIS A 330 6.70 3.04 11.30
N GLY A 331 5.42 3.27 11.68
CA GLY A 331 5.08 3.81 12.99
C GLY A 331 5.36 5.31 13.17
N ALA A 332 5.57 6.07 12.10
CA ALA A 332 5.82 7.51 12.17
C ALA A 332 4.70 8.30 12.88
N SER A 333 3.45 7.79 12.89
CA SER A 333 2.32 8.39 13.59
C SER A 333 2.48 8.47 15.12
N THR A 334 3.46 7.78 15.69
CA THR A 334 3.79 7.82 17.13
C THR A 334 4.88 8.82 17.46
N LEU A 335 5.47 9.46 16.45
CA LEU A 335 6.52 10.46 16.63
C LEU A 335 5.95 11.84 16.90
N PRO A 336 6.67 12.70 17.65
CA PRO A 336 6.40 14.13 17.72
C PRO A 336 6.41 14.77 16.31
N GLU A 337 5.47 15.68 16.05
CA GLU A 337 5.31 16.32 14.73
C GLU A 337 6.55 17.09 14.29
N ASP A 338 7.31 17.62 15.23
CA ASP A 338 8.55 18.37 15.00
C ASP A 338 9.72 17.48 14.51
N LEU A 339 9.54 16.16 14.47
CA LEU A 339 10.52 15.24 13.89
C LEU A 339 10.25 14.89 12.42
N PHE A 340 9.08 15.20 11.87
CA PHE A 340 8.74 14.78 10.50
C PHE A 340 9.62 15.40 9.43
N HIS A 341 10.14 16.61 9.64
CA HIS A 341 11.07 17.26 8.71
C HIS A 341 12.38 16.47 8.53
N ARG A 342 12.73 15.60 9.47
CA ARG A 342 13.95 14.82 9.44
C ARG A 342 13.93 13.68 8.43
N PHE A 343 12.74 13.17 8.06
CA PHE A 343 12.67 12.11 7.06
C PHE A 343 13.25 12.51 5.70
N PRO A 344 12.90 13.67 5.10
CA PRO A 344 13.53 14.11 3.86
C PRO A 344 15.03 14.42 4.00
N GLU A 345 15.53 14.73 5.20
CA GLU A 345 16.95 14.99 5.44
C GLU A 345 17.81 13.73 5.44
N VAL A 346 17.23 12.58 5.83
CA VAL A 346 17.95 11.31 5.90
C VAL A 346 17.75 10.44 4.66
N GLY A 347 16.85 10.82 3.76
CA GLY A 347 16.64 10.16 2.48
C GLY A 347 15.64 9.04 2.53
#